data_c1d155a59ab2d26dfd82a700db7e90a0
#
_entry.id   c1d155a59ab2d26dfd82a700db7e90a0
#
_cell.length_a   1.000
_cell.length_b   1.000
_cell.length_c   1.000
_cell.angle_alpha   90.00
_cell.angle_beta   90.00
_cell.angle_gamma   90.00
#
_symmetry.space_group_name_H-M   'P 1'
#
loop_
_entity.id
_entity.type
_entity.pdbx_description
1 polymer ?
#
loop_
_entity_poly.entity_id
_entity_poly.type
_entity_poly.pdbx_seq_one_letter_code
_entity_poly.pdbx_strand_id
1 'polypeptide(L)'
;MLGWRLLMSAILVPSVIGLFWLDHRIGDSAWVLLVFSLFVAFRNSYELTDLMRVRCMKPSFPLTLILSLGVVLAGWAHTWLPSHWVGKSELLVSLGFLGGTLGIGFCLLLAWEAFCYDQPGQSMESLGCNLITVFYAGGLMALTSQLRWFPNSQIGYFVIASMVICVKAGDTFAYTFGRLWGKRKMAPK
;
A
#
# COMPACT_ATOMS: atom_id res chain seq x y z
N MET A 1 8.91 26.64 0.19
CA MET A 1 8.14 25.39 0.40
C MET A 1 7.37 24.93 -0.85
N LEU A 2 6.77 25.79 -1.68
CA LEU A 2 6.10 25.41 -2.94
C LEU A 2 7.07 24.78 -3.96
N GLY A 3 8.23 25.42 -4.17
CA GLY A 3 9.23 24.92 -5.13
C GLY A 3 9.71 23.50 -4.82
N TRP A 4 9.87 23.14 -3.53
CA TRP A 4 10.27 21.80 -3.12
C TRP A 4 9.20 20.74 -3.43
N ARG A 5 7.92 21.07 -3.25
CA ARG A 5 6.81 20.16 -3.58
C ARG A 5 6.66 19.96 -5.09
N LEU A 6 6.78 21.03 -5.85
CA LEU A 6 6.78 20.99 -7.33
C LEU A 6 7.96 20.16 -7.84
N LEU A 7 9.15 20.37 -7.29
CA LEU A 7 10.36 19.62 -7.68
C LEU A 7 10.19 18.13 -7.35
N MET A 8 9.68 17.79 -6.16
CA MET A 8 9.41 16.40 -5.80
C MET A 8 8.36 15.74 -6.72
N SER A 9 7.29 16.46 -7.08
CA SER A 9 6.30 15.95 -8.03
C SER A 9 6.88 15.79 -9.44
N ALA A 10 7.70 16.72 -9.88
CA ALA A 10 8.38 16.69 -11.17
C ALA A 10 9.40 15.54 -11.30
N ILE A 11 9.96 15.07 -10.19
CA ILE A 11 10.85 13.90 -10.17
C ILE A 11 10.04 12.61 -10.05
N LEU A 12 9.07 12.58 -9.15
CA LEU A 12 8.32 11.36 -8.80
C LEU A 12 7.46 10.87 -9.96
N VAL A 13 6.73 11.76 -10.64
CA VAL A 13 5.84 11.38 -11.74
C VAL A 13 6.61 10.75 -12.91
N PRO A 14 7.70 11.34 -13.45
CA PRO A 14 8.49 10.70 -14.49
C PRO A 14 9.15 9.40 -14.02
N SER A 15 9.58 9.32 -12.75
CA SER A 15 10.18 8.10 -12.20
C SER A 15 9.19 6.93 -12.18
N VAL A 16 7.94 7.18 -11.77
CA VAL A 16 6.88 6.17 -11.77
C VAL A 16 6.52 5.75 -13.20
N ILE A 17 6.42 6.69 -14.13
CA ILE A 17 6.18 6.39 -15.55
C ILE A 17 7.33 5.56 -16.13
N GLY A 18 8.57 5.91 -15.83
CA GLY A 18 9.76 5.14 -16.23
C GLY A 18 9.77 3.73 -15.67
N LEU A 19 9.35 3.56 -14.40
CA LEU A 19 9.21 2.27 -13.76
C LEU A 19 8.15 1.40 -14.47
N PHE A 20 6.99 1.96 -14.81
CA PHE A 20 5.95 1.25 -15.55
C PHE A 20 6.39 0.88 -16.97
N TRP A 21 7.13 1.77 -17.65
CA TRP A 21 7.67 1.48 -18.95
C TRP A 21 8.70 0.34 -18.89
N LEU A 22 9.56 0.33 -17.87
CA LEU A 22 10.54 -0.73 -17.64
C LEU A 22 9.83 -2.07 -17.35
N ASP A 23 8.82 -2.05 -16.48
CA ASP A 23 8.06 -3.23 -16.09
C ASP A 23 7.31 -3.83 -17.30
N HIS A 24 6.73 -2.99 -18.15
CA HIS A 24 6.10 -3.41 -19.40
C HIS A 24 7.08 -4.09 -20.36
N ARG A 25 8.35 -3.67 -20.37
CA ARG A 25 9.42 -4.26 -21.20
C ARG A 25 9.87 -5.63 -20.70
N ILE A 26 9.80 -5.89 -19.40
CA ILE A 26 10.29 -7.13 -18.77
C ILE A 26 9.28 -8.26 -18.92
N GLY A 27 7.98 -7.97 -19.01
CA GLY A 27 6.94 -8.97 -19.28
C GLY A 27 5.71 -8.86 -18.37
N ASP A 28 4.79 -9.82 -18.55
CA ASP A 28 3.49 -9.80 -17.87
C ASP A 28 3.53 -10.11 -16.37
N SER A 29 4.64 -10.68 -15.88
CA SER A 29 4.81 -11.03 -14.46
C SER A 29 4.94 -9.83 -13.52
N ALA A 30 5.15 -8.62 -14.05
CA ALA A 30 5.22 -7.35 -13.33
C ALA A 30 6.20 -7.37 -12.14
N TRP A 31 7.40 -7.94 -12.32
CA TRP A 31 8.42 -8.06 -11.26
C TRP A 31 8.91 -6.72 -10.73
N VAL A 32 9.05 -5.72 -11.61
CA VAL A 32 9.51 -4.39 -11.20
C VAL A 32 8.47 -3.73 -10.31
N LEU A 33 7.20 -3.87 -10.68
CA LEU A 33 6.09 -3.38 -9.87
C LEU A 33 6.02 -4.12 -8.52
N LEU A 34 6.29 -5.43 -8.48
CA LEU A 34 6.36 -6.21 -7.24
C LEU A 34 7.43 -5.66 -6.30
N VAL A 35 8.67 -5.51 -6.78
CA VAL A 35 9.79 -4.99 -5.97
C VAL A 35 9.48 -3.58 -5.47
N PHE A 36 8.93 -2.73 -6.32
CA PHE A 36 8.50 -1.38 -5.94
C PHE A 36 7.40 -1.42 -4.87
N SER A 37 6.39 -2.29 -5.04
CA SER A 37 5.29 -2.45 -4.07
C SER A 37 5.79 -2.95 -2.71
N LEU A 38 6.72 -3.90 -2.69
CA LEU A 38 7.35 -4.39 -1.46
C LEU A 38 8.15 -3.29 -0.76
N PHE A 39 8.91 -2.49 -1.53
CA PHE A 39 9.66 -1.36 -0.98
C PHE A 39 8.73 -0.31 -0.35
N VAL A 40 7.65 0.05 -1.05
CA VAL A 40 6.66 1.01 -0.54
C VAL A 40 5.93 0.45 0.69
N ALA A 41 5.53 -0.83 0.69
CA ALA A 41 4.90 -1.48 1.83
C ALA A 41 5.83 -1.52 3.05
N PHE A 42 7.12 -1.84 2.84
CA PHE A 42 8.13 -1.77 3.89
C PHE A 42 8.24 -0.37 4.49
N ARG A 43 8.38 0.65 3.65
CA ARG A 43 8.54 2.03 4.08
C ARG A 43 7.30 2.55 4.82
N ASN A 44 6.11 2.25 4.29
CA ASN A 44 4.85 2.62 4.93
C ASN A 44 4.65 1.92 6.28
N SER A 45 4.98 0.63 6.39
CA SER A 45 4.90 -0.11 7.66
C SER A 45 5.83 0.49 8.71
N TYR A 46 7.06 0.85 8.32
CA TYR A 46 8.01 1.49 9.21
C TYR A 46 7.51 2.84 9.71
N GLU A 47 7.09 3.71 8.79
CA GLU A 47 6.66 5.08 9.11
C GLU A 47 5.38 5.08 9.95
N LEU A 48 4.41 4.23 9.60
CA LEU A 48 3.15 4.14 10.35
C LEU A 48 3.36 3.58 11.76
N THR A 49 4.22 2.57 11.91
CA THR A 49 4.60 2.03 13.23
C THR A 49 5.29 3.08 14.09
N ASP A 50 6.19 3.88 13.51
CA ASP A 50 6.90 4.94 14.22
C ASP A 50 5.93 6.05 14.67
N LEU A 51 5.01 6.46 13.81
CA LEU A 51 3.95 7.42 14.16
C LEU A 51 3.06 6.95 15.31
N MET A 52 2.72 5.65 15.32
CA MET A 52 1.89 5.07 16.40
C MET A 52 2.64 5.00 17.73
N ARG A 53 3.94 4.73 17.70
CA ARG A 53 4.79 4.73 18.91
C ARG A 53 4.82 6.08 19.61
N VAL A 54 4.79 7.18 18.86
CA VAL A 54 4.74 8.55 19.43
C VAL A 54 3.49 8.74 20.30
N ARG A 55 2.40 7.99 20.04
CA ARG A 55 1.17 8.00 20.82
C ARG A 55 1.14 7.01 21.99
N CYS A 56 2.31 6.51 22.42
CA CYS A 56 2.47 5.51 23.48
C CYS A 56 1.82 4.14 23.17
N MET A 57 1.45 3.88 21.92
CA MET A 57 0.98 2.58 21.45
C MET A 57 2.19 1.66 21.21
N LYS A 58 2.04 0.35 21.42
CA LYS A 58 3.14 -0.62 21.29
C LYS A 58 2.92 -1.59 20.12
N PRO A 59 2.90 -1.12 18.85
CA PRO A 59 2.75 -2.02 17.72
C PRO A 59 3.98 -2.93 17.58
N SER A 60 3.75 -4.20 17.23
CA SER A 60 4.80 -5.18 16.97
C SER A 60 5.32 -5.03 15.53
N PHE A 61 6.33 -4.18 15.33
CA PHE A 61 6.88 -3.89 14.00
C PHE A 61 7.27 -5.14 13.18
N PRO A 62 8.01 -6.15 13.72
CA PRO A 62 8.40 -7.28 12.90
C PRO A 62 7.20 -8.10 12.41
N LEU A 63 6.17 -8.27 13.22
CA LEU A 63 4.98 -9.03 12.86
C LEU A 63 4.16 -8.28 11.80
N THR A 64 3.90 -6.98 12.01
CA THR A 64 3.17 -6.15 11.04
C THR A 64 3.91 -6.05 9.72
N LEU A 65 5.23 -5.95 9.73
CA LEU A 65 6.05 -5.92 8.53
C LEU A 65 5.93 -7.23 7.74
N ILE A 66 6.13 -8.37 8.38
CA ILE A 66 6.04 -9.69 7.74
C ILE A 66 4.66 -9.89 7.12
N LEU A 67 3.59 -9.56 7.86
CA LEU A 67 2.22 -9.68 7.37
C LEU A 67 1.93 -8.71 6.21
N SER A 68 2.37 -7.47 6.28
CA SER A 68 2.20 -6.49 5.19
C SER A 68 2.90 -6.93 3.91
N LEU A 69 4.13 -7.41 4.01
CA LEU A 69 4.86 -7.95 2.85
C LEU A 69 4.22 -9.23 2.34
N GLY A 70 3.75 -10.11 3.23
CA GLY A 70 3.03 -11.34 2.89
C GLY A 70 1.75 -11.06 2.10
N VAL A 71 0.98 -10.05 2.48
CA VAL A 71 -0.23 -9.61 1.76
C VAL A 71 0.12 -9.09 0.36
N VAL A 72 1.19 -8.31 0.22
CA VAL A 72 1.65 -7.85 -1.11
C VAL A 72 2.08 -9.04 -1.97
N LEU A 73 2.86 -9.98 -1.44
CA LEU A 73 3.27 -11.19 -2.16
C LEU A 73 2.07 -12.05 -2.58
N ALA A 74 1.07 -12.19 -1.72
CA ALA A 74 -0.16 -12.93 -2.03
C ALA A 74 -0.92 -12.34 -3.23
N GLY A 75 -0.83 -11.03 -3.45
CA GLY A 75 -1.37 -10.39 -4.65
C GLY A 75 -0.75 -10.89 -5.96
N TRP A 76 0.50 -11.37 -5.95
CA TRP A 76 1.18 -11.97 -7.10
C TRP A 76 1.03 -13.47 -7.20
N ALA A 77 0.33 -14.13 -6.28
CA ALA A 77 0.22 -15.60 -6.26
C ALA A 77 -0.32 -16.18 -7.58
N HIS A 78 -1.23 -15.46 -8.27
CA HIS A 78 -1.78 -15.90 -9.56
C HIS A 78 -0.71 -16.00 -10.67
N THR A 79 0.37 -15.22 -10.62
CA THR A 79 1.44 -15.27 -11.63
C THR A 79 2.36 -16.47 -11.45
N TRP A 80 2.37 -17.09 -10.27
CA TRP A 80 3.20 -18.25 -9.94
C TRP A 80 2.45 -19.57 -10.03
N LEU A 81 1.11 -19.51 -10.06
CA LEU A 81 0.27 -20.69 -10.15
C LEU A 81 0.12 -21.16 -11.60
N PRO A 82 0.02 -22.49 -11.82
CA PRO A 82 -0.28 -23.02 -13.14
C PRO A 82 -1.60 -22.50 -13.68
N SER A 83 -1.65 -22.23 -14.99
CA SER A 83 -2.81 -21.60 -15.66
C SER A 83 -4.15 -22.35 -15.48
N HIS A 84 -4.10 -23.67 -15.27
CA HIS A 84 -5.32 -24.47 -15.01
C HIS A 84 -5.97 -24.19 -13.65
N TRP A 85 -5.24 -23.62 -12.68
CA TRP A 85 -5.77 -23.20 -11.37
C TRP A 85 -6.33 -21.78 -11.41
N VAL A 86 -5.80 -20.92 -12.28
CA VAL A 86 -6.18 -19.51 -12.36
C VAL A 86 -7.48 -19.32 -13.16
N GLY A 87 -7.78 -20.22 -14.10
CA GLY A 87 -9.01 -20.17 -14.91
C GLY A 87 -9.11 -18.88 -15.75
N LYS A 88 -10.35 -18.41 -15.98
CA LYS A 88 -10.63 -17.22 -16.80
C LYS A 88 -10.57 -15.89 -16.04
N SER A 89 -10.40 -15.90 -14.72
CA SER A 89 -10.52 -14.72 -13.86
C SER A 89 -9.32 -14.57 -12.92
N GLU A 90 -8.18 -14.17 -13.50
CA GLU A 90 -6.93 -13.90 -12.76
C GLU A 90 -7.15 -12.95 -11.58
N LEU A 91 -7.96 -11.91 -11.77
CA LEU A 91 -8.28 -10.93 -10.74
C LEU A 91 -9.01 -11.55 -9.55
N LEU A 92 -10.01 -12.42 -9.77
CA LEU A 92 -10.75 -13.06 -8.69
C LEU A 92 -9.88 -14.00 -7.87
N VAL A 93 -9.00 -14.74 -8.53
CA VAL A 93 -8.04 -15.62 -7.86
C VAL A 93 -7.07 -14.80 -7.00
N SER A 94 -6.51 -13.74 -7.56
CA SER A 94 -5.62 -12.84 -6.84
C SER A 94 -6.28 -12.17 -5.64
N LEU A 95 -7.51 -11.66 -5.79
CA LEU A 95 -8.28 -11.09 -4.68
C LEU A 95 -8.63 -12.15 -3.63
N GLY A 96 -8.87 -13.39 -4.03
CA GLY A 96 -9.07 -14.52 -3.11
C GLY A 96 -7.84 -14.79 -2.24
N PHE A 97 -6.65 -14.84 -2.84
CA PHE A 97 -5.39 -15.00 -2.09
C PHE A 97 -5.12 -13.81 -1.16
N LEU A 98 -5.37 -12.60 -1.64
CA LEU A 98 -5.21 -11.38 -0.86
C LEU A 98 -6.16 -11.37 0.35
N GLY A 99 -7.45 -11.67 0.13
CA GLY A 99 -8.44 -11.75 1.21
C GLY A 99 -8.11 -12.87 2.20
N GLY A 100 -7.72 -14.04 1.70
CA GLY A 100 -7.29 -15.17 2.54
C GLY A 100 -6.07 -14.83 3.40
N THR A 101 -5.06 -14.18 2.81
CA THR A 101 -3.85 -13.75 3.56
C THR A 101 -4.15 -12.68 4.59
N LEU A 102 -5.04 -11.72 4.28
CA LEU A 102 -5.52 -10.75 5.27
C LEU A 102 -6.29 -11.43 6.41
N GLY A 103 -7.15 -12.41 6.10
CA GLY A 103 -7.89 -13.17 7.11
C GLY A 103 -6.96 -13.98 8.03
N ILE A 104 -5.99 -14.69 7.45
CA ILE A 104 -4.96 -15.42 8.21
C ILE A 104 -4.14 -14.44 9.04
N GLY A 105 -3.72 -13.32 8.47
CA GLY A 105 -3.00 -12.27 9.17
C GLY A 105 -3.77 -11.71 10.37
N PHE A 106 -5.08 -11.51 10.22
CA PHE A 106 -5.96 -11.11 11.32
C PHE A 106 -5.95 -12.14 12.45
N CYS A 107 -6.12 -13.43 12.14
CA CYS A 107 -6.08 -14.51 13.11
C CYS A 107 -4.72 -14.60 13.83
N LEU A 108 -3.62 -14.42 13.08
CA LEU A 108 -2.28 -14.43 13.65
C LEU A 108 -2.03 -13.24 14.59
N LEU A 109 -2.54 -12.05 14.24
CA LEU A 109 -2.46 -10.87 15.11
C LEU A 109 -3.28 -11.06 16.40
N LEU A 110 -4.49 -11.64 16.31
CA LEU A 110 -5.30 -11.98 17.48
C LEU A 110 -4.58 -12.98 18.38
N ALA A 111 -4.02 -14.05 17.79
CA ALA A 111 -3.28 -15.05 18.55
C ALA A 111 -2.04 -14.43 19.22
N TRP A 112 -1.29 -13.63 18.49
CA TRP A 112 -0.12 -12.93 19.05
C TRP A 112 -0.49 -12.05 20.24
N GLU A 113 -1.54 -11.25 20.12
CA GLU A 113 -1.99 -10.36 21.18
C GLU A 113 -2.51 -11.16 22.39
N ALA A 114 -3.18 -12.31 22.15
CA ALA A 114 -3.60 -13.21 23.22
C ALA A 114 -2.42 -13.82 23.99
N PHE A 115 -1.33 -14.16 23.30
CA PHE A 115 -0.10 -14.66 23.95
C PHE A 115 0.68 -13.58 24.69
N CYS A 116 0.66 -12.34 24.16
CA CYS A 116 1.37 -11.20 24.75
C CYS A 116 0.50 -10.38 25.72
N TYR A 117 -0.68 -10.89 26.08
CA TYR A 117 -1.61 -10.18 26.95
C TYR A 117 -1.02 -9.92 28.33
N ASP A 118 -0.88 -8.65 28.70
CA ASP A 118 -0.32 -8.22 29.99
C ASP A 118 -1.35 -7.40 30.79
N GLN A 119 -2.01 -6.41 30.17
CA GLN A 119 -2.94 -5.53 30.88
C GLN A 119 -4.20 -5.23 30.06
N PRO A 120 -5.38 -5.15 30.73
CA PRO A 120 -6.64 -4.78 30.08
C PRO A 120 -6.57 -3.34 29.53
N GLY A 121 -7.04 -3.16 28.28
CA GLY A 121 -7.09 -1.86 27.60
C GLY A 121 -5.97 -1.65 26.60
N GLN A 122 -4.71 -1.96 26.92
CA GLN A 122 -3.57 -1.78 25.99
C GLN A 122 -3.56 -2.78 24.83
N SER A 123 -4.04 -4.00 25.04
CA SER A 123 -4.05 -5.05 24.03
C SER A 123 -4.96 -4.72 22.85
N MET A 124 -6.12 -4.13 23.09
CA MET A 124 -7.04 -3.71 22.00
C MET A 124 -6.46 -2.55 21.19
N GLU A 125 -5.78 -1.63 21.83
CA GLU A 125 -5.10 -0.52 21.13
C GLU A 125 -3.93 -1.04 20.28
N SER A 126 -3.12 -1.95 20.82
CA SER A 126 -2.03 -2.62 20.11
C SER A 126 -2.53 -3.41 18.90
N LEU A 127 -3.57 -4.23 19.09
CA LEU A 127 -4.22 -4.98 18.02
C LEU A 127 -4.75 -4.05 16.93
N GLY A 128 -5.46 -2.97 17.29
CA GLY A 128 -5.96 -1.99 16.35
C GLY A 128 -4.85 -1.33 15.53
N CYS A 129 -3.75 -0.95 16.16
CA CYS A 129 -2.58 -0.40 15.50
C CYS A 129 -1.93 -1.39 14.52
N ASN A 130 -1.76 -2.64 14.94
CA ASN A 130 -1.20 -3.70 14.12
C ASN A 130 -2.10 -3.97 12.89
N LEU A 131 -3.41 -4.06 13.08
CA LEU A 131 -4.39 -4.27 12.00
C LEU A 131 -4.39 -3.12 11.00
N ILE A 132 -4.44 -1.87 11.49
CA ILE A 132 -4.40 -0.68 10.62
C ILE A 132 -3.10 -0.67 9.81
N THR A 133 -1.97 -1.00 10.43
CA THR A 133 -0.68 -1.03 9.73
C THR A 133 -0.68 -2.07 8.61
N VAL A 134 -1.11 -3.31 8.89
CA VAL A 134 -1.14 -4.39 7.88
C VAL A 134 -2.12 -4.06 6.75
N PHE A 135 -3.31 -3.57 7.08
CA PHE A 135 -4.30 -3.21 6.07
C PHE A 135 -3.86 -2.01 5.23
N TYR A 136 -3.35 -0.96 5.85
CA TYR A 136 -2.94 0.26 5.16
C TYR A 136 -1.67 0.05 4.32
N ALA A 137 -0.61 -0.49 4.93
CA ALA A 137 0.67 -0.65 4.24
C ALA A 137 0.67 -1.86 3.28
N GLY A 138 0.10 -3.00 3.69
CA GLY A 138 0.04 -4.22 2.88
C GLY A 138 -1.20 -4.28 2.00
N GLY A 139 -2.39 -4.21 2.60
CA GLY A 139 -3.67 -4.43 1.92
C GLY A 139 -3.97 -3.40 0.82
N LEU A 140 -3.90 -2.10 1.12
CA LEU A 140 -4.17 -1.07 0.11
C LEU A 140 -3.10 -1.06 -1.00
N MET A 141 -1.83 -1.32 -0.65
CA MET A 141 -0.77 -1.41 -1.65
C MET A 141 -0.97 -2.60 -2.58
N ALA A 142 -1.32 -3.77 -2.03
CA ALA A 142 -1.62 -4.95 -2.82
C ALA A 142 -2.84 -4.73 -3.73
N LEU A 143 -3.93 -4.16 -3.21
CA LEU A 143 -5.13 -3.82 -4.01
C LEU A 143 -4.81 -2.86 -5.16
N THR A 144 -4.03 -1.81 -4.88
CA THR A 144 -3.61 -0.85 -5.92
C THR A 144 -2.80 -1.54 -7.02
N SER A 145 -1.92 -2.47 -6.64
CA SER A 145 -1.11 -3.22 -7.60
C SER A 145 -1.96 -4.14 -8.49
N GLN A 146 -3.11 -4.66 -8.01
CA GLN A 146 -4.01 -5.49 -8.82
C GLN A 146 -4.61 -4.75 -10.02
N LEU A 147 -4.67 -3.44 -9.98
CA LEU A 147 -5.12 -2.63 -11.10
C LEU A 147 -4.25 -2.84 -12.36
N ARG A 148 -3.04 -3.36 -12.19
CA ARG A 148 -2.13 -3.70 -13.30
C ARG A 148 -2.75 -4.70 -14.27
N TRP A 149 -3.55 -5.64 -13.78
CA TRP A 149 -4.18 -6.69 -14.59
C TRP A 149 -5.64 -6.40 -14.96
N PHE A 150 -6.20 -5.24 -14.57
CA PHE A 150 -7.58 -4.88 -14.82
C PHE A 150 -7.72 -3.68 -15.78
N PRO A 151 -8.59 -3.74 -16.82
CA PRO A 151 -9.30 -4.91 -17.37
C PRO A 151 -8.40 -5.81 -18.22
N ASN A 152 -7.24 -5.33 -18.64
CA ASN A 152 -6.16 -6.07 -19.29
C ASN A 152 -4.81 -5.38 -19.04
N SER A 153 -3.72 -6.13 -19.24
CA SER A 153 -2.37 -5.72 -18.87
C SER A 153 -1.86 -4.43 -19.54
N GLN A 154 -2.38 -4.08 -20.70
CA GLN A 154 -1.99 -2.85 -21.40
C GLN A 154 -2.62 -1.60 -20.78
N ILE A 155 -3.88 -1.69 -20.34
CA ILE A 155 -4.63 -0.57 -19.76
C ILE A 155 -4.26 -0.39 -18.28
N GLY A 156 -3.92 -1.46 -17.56
CA GLY A 156 -3.65 -1.42 -16.13
C GLY A 156 -2.60 -0.38 -15.71
N TYR A 157 -1.54 -0.19 -16.48
CA TYR A 157 -0.53 0.85 -16.20
C TYR A 157 -1.11 2.26 -16.31
N PHE A 158 -1.99 2.51 -17.30
CA PHE A 158 -2.65 3.80 -17.42
C PHE A 158 -3.57 4.07 -16.24
N VAL A 159 -4.25 3.04 -15.73
CA VAL A 159 -5.11 3.16 -14.54
C VAL A 159 -4.28 3.56 -13.33
N ILE A 160 -3.17 2.85 -13.04
CA ILE A 160 -2.31 3.17 -11.90
C ILE A 160 -1.64 4.55 -12.10
N ALA A 161 -1.15 4.84 -13.30
CA ALA A 161 -0.52 6.13 -13.61
C ALA A 161 -1.51 7.29 -13.43
N SER A 162 -2.75 7.16 -13.92
CA SER A 162 -3.77 8.19 -13.75
C SER A 162 -4.10 8.43 -12.28
N MET A 163 -4.20 7.36 -11.48
CA MET A 163 -4.41 7.46 -10.03
C MET A 163 -3.27 8.26 -9.36
N VAL A 164 -2.01 7.95 -9.66
CA VAL A 164 -0.85 8.67 -9.11
C VAL A 164 -0.85 10.14 -9.54
N ILE A 165 -1.14 10.41 -10.82
CA ILE A 165 -1.21 11.78 -11.35
C ILE A 165 -2.33 12.56 -10.68
N CYS A 166 -3.54 11.98 -10.55
CA CYS A 166 -4.67 12.63 -9.90
C CYS A 166 -4.38 12.98 -8.44
N VAL A 167 -3.80 12.06 -7.67
CA VAL A 167 -3.43 12.31 -6.26
C VAL A 167 -2.40 13.43 -6.17
N LYS A 168 -1.35 13.39 -7.00
CA LYS A 168 -0.30 14.43 -6.99
C LYS A 168 -0.77 15.77 -7.50
N ALA A 169 -1.58 15.79 -8.55
CA ALA A 169 -2.21 17.01 -9.04
C ALA A 169 -3.12 17.62 -7.98
N GLY A 170 -3.97 16.80 -7.35
CA GLY A 170 -4.85 17.22 -6.26
C GLY A 170 -4.09 17.87 -5.10
N ASP A 171 -3.02 17.24 -4.61
CA ASP A 171 -2.19 17.79 -3.54
C ASP A 171 -1.52 19.12 -3.96
N THR A 172 -0.99 19.20 -5.17
CA THR A 172 -0.35 20.40 -5.71
C THR A 172 -1.35 21.54 -5.88
N PHE A 173 -2.52 21.25 -6.47
CA PHE A 173 -3.57 22.24 -6.66
C PHE A 173 -4.17 22.71 -5.34
N ALA A 174 -4.51 21.80 -4.43
CA ALA A 174 -5.02 22.14 -3.11
C ALA A 174 -4.07 23.09 -2.35
N TYR A 175 -2.78 22.81 -2.39
CA TYR A 175 -1.78 23.68 -1.79
C TYR A 175 -1.68 25.03 -2.49
N THR A 176 -1.65 25.06 -3.83
CA THR A 176 -1.49 26.28 -4.64
C THR A 176 -2.70 27.21 -4.45
N PHE A 177 -3.91 26.66 -4.61
CA PHE A 177 -5.15 27.41 -4.43
C PHE A 177 -5.35 27.86 -2.97
N GLY A 178 -5.04 26.97 -2.01
CA GLY A 178 -5.10 27.30 -0.60
C GLY A 178 -4.15 28.44 -0.22
N ARG A 179 -3.00 28.57 -0.89
CA ARG A 179 -2.04 29.66 -0.67
C ARG A 179 -2.44 30.96 -1.39
N LEU A 180 -2.99 30.86 -2.61
CA LEU A 180 -3.34 32.05 -3.43
C LEU A 180 -4.67 32.69 -2.98
N TRP A 181 -5.67 31.87 -2.66
CA TRP A 181 -7.02 32.35 -2.34
C TRP A 181 -7.53 31.97 -0.95
N GLY A 182 -6.79 31.15 -0.19
CA GLY A 182 -7.21 30.71 1.14
C GLY A 182 -7.18 31.85 2.16
N LYS A 183 -8.37 32.30 2.62
CA LYS A 183 -8.51 33.33 3.65
C LYS A 183 -8.54 32.78 5.08
N ARG A 184 -8.84 31.48 5.28
CA ARG A 184 -8.93 30.84 6.59
C ARG A 184 -8.06 29.60 6.63
N LYS A 185 -7.30 29.41 7.71
CA LYS A 185 -6.56 28.17 7.95
C LYS A 185 -7.54 27.06 8.32
N MET A 186 -7.46 25.88 7.67
CA MET A 186 -8.31 24.72 8.00
C MET A 186 -8.05 24.19 9.42
N ALA A 187 -6.84 24.32 9.93
CA ALA A 187 -6.47 23.96 11.29
C ALA A 187 -5.76 25.16 11.95
N PRO A 188 -6.47 26.07 12.59
CA PRO A 188 -5.85 27.08 13.45
C PRO A 188 -5.23 26.34 14.64
N LYS A 189 -3.93 26.59 14.88
CA LYS A 189 -3.26 26.17 16.10
C LYS A 189 -3.72 27.03 17.25
#